data_fa8e9acf45399a46d4a7d2af89e67295
#
_entry.id   fa8e9acf45399a46d4a7d2af89e67295
#
_cell.length_a   1.000
_cell.length_b   1.000
_cell.length_c   1.000
_cell.angle_alpha   90.00
_cell.angle_beta   90.00
_cell.angle_gamma   90.00
#
_symmetry.space_group_name_H-M   'P 1'
#
loop_
_entity.id
_entity.type
_entity.pdbx_description
1 polymer ?
#
loop_
_entity_poly.entity_id
_entity_poly.type
_entity_poly.pdbx_seq_one_letter_code
_entity_poly.pdbx_strand_id
1 'polypeptide(L)'
;MASKMSDAIKQLIQERGISEDLVRKTIEESLLAAYKNKYGSMDNAVVRFSDDGDEVTVFSRKKIVEEVEDPVREISLSDAVEFNEESEIGDELLIEVGPKEFDRSAVQSAKQKTKQTLREIQRNTLYSEFKEKVGEMIIGYYQRERNGNIFVDLGKTEGILPKKFQSPREIYHPSDRIRALIYEVSKSPAGLQIVLTRTHGDFVKRTFELEVPELYDRTIEIYKLVREPGYRTKLAVYSNRDDVDPVGACVGLKGVRIQAVVRELEGEKIDVLRYDPDSQMFIKNALLPAEVKQVIVVDEAKKSALAIVADNQFSLAIGKQGLNVRLANRLVDWNIDVKTEQQFAEMDLSAETKRAVSALFGDAEEEEIEKISELPDIPENIVEILKKNNIEMIEDLVSLSKEEIAGLEGIGEEDAALISKIIDENVEIVEEEEEVIEEAPAEKAAAPTPAVQEAAPAVPDTAPEVSGTTVEGEEEAVGQEEEGADEEETYECPECGAGITTDMTACPNCGVGLSFEEEEEE
;
A
#
# COMPACT_ATOMS: atom_id res chain seq x y z
N MET A 1 -13.46 -47.63 -19.35
CA MET A 1 -12.53 -46.49 -19.26
C MET A 1 -13.21 -45.13 -19.60
N ALA A 2 -14.40 -45.17 -20.17
CA ALA A 2 -15.18 -43.99 -20.57
C ALA A 2 -15.65 -43.10 -19.40
N SER A 3 -16.07 -43.70 -18.28
CA SER A 3 -16.57 -42.91 -17.12
C SER A 3 -15.59 -41.92 -16.49
N LYS A 4 -14.31 -42.00 -16.81
CA LYS A 4 -13.29 -41.14 -16.20
C LYS A 4 -13.15 -39.77 -16.84
N MET A 5 -13.63 -39.56 -18.07
CA MET A 5 -13.47 -38.28 -18.77
C MET A 5 -14.58 -37.32 -18.38
N SER A 6 -15.84 -37.77 -18.40
CA SER A 6 -16.98 -36.99 -17.91
C SER A 6 -16.80 -36.61 -16.44
N ASP A 7 -16.35 -37.53 -15.60
CA ASP A 7 -16.07 -37.26 -14.20
C ASP A 7 -14.94 -36.21 -14.03
N ALA A 8 -13.88 -36.32 -14.84
CA ALA A 8 -12.79 -35.33 -14.84
C ALA A 8 -13.24 -33.95 -15.34
N ILE A 9 -14.12 -33.89 -16.35
CA ILE A 9 -14.70 -32.63 -16.83
C ILE A 9 -15.60 -32.04 -15.75
N LYS A 10 -16.48 -32.84 -15.13
CA LYS A 10 -17.35 -32.39 -14.02
C LYS A 10 -16.53 -31.89 -12.82
N GLN A 11 -15.46 -32.58 -12.49
CA GLN A 11 -14.54 -32.15 -11.44
C GLN A 11 -13.88 -30.81 -11.77
N LEU A 12 -13.40 -30.61 -13.00
CA LEU A 12 -12.84 -29.32 -13.47
C LEU A 12 -13.86 -28.19 -13.42
N ILE A 13 -15.13 -28.47 -13.76
CA ILE A 13 -16.22 -27.48 -13.67
C ILE A 13 -16.47 -27.10 -12.22
N GLN A 14 -16.61 -28.08 -11.32
CA GLN A 14 -16.91 -27.86 -9.90
C GLN A 14 -15.74 -27.21 -9.14
N GLU A 15 -14.52 -27.73 -9.31
CA GLU A 15 -13.35 -27.25 -8.55
C GLU A 15 -12.80 -25.93 -9.10
N ARG A 16 -12.93 -25.68 -10.41
CA ARG A 16 -12.26 -24.56 -11.06
C ARG A 16 -13.19 -23.52 -11.66
N GLY A 17 -14.51 -23.72 -11.63
CA GLY A 17 -15.50 -22.77 -12.10
C GLY A 17 -15.42 -22.47 -13.61
N ILE A 18 -14.93 -23.42 -14.41
CA ILE A 18 -14.83 -23.28 -15.87
C ILE A 18 -16.12 -23.82 -16.49
N SER A 19 -16.70 -23.11 -17.48
CA SER A 19 -17.88 -23.59 -18.17
C SER A 19 -17.59 -24.87 -18.99
N GLU A 20 -18.56 -25.76 -19.07
CA GLU A 20 -18.44 -27.03 -19.81
C GLU A 20 -18.09 -26.80 -21.28
N ASP A 21 -18.76 -25.84 -21.93
CA ASP A 21 -18.53 -25.51 -23.33
C ASP A 21 -17.10 -25.10 -23.61
N LEU A 22 -16.50 -24.37 -22.68
CA LEU A 22 -15.12 -23.90 -22.81
C LEU A 22 -14.12 -25.05 -22.63
N VAL A 23 -14.42 -26.03 -21.77
CA VAL A 23 -13.60 -27.24 -21.59
C VAL A 23 -13.68 -28.10 -22.85
N ARG A 24 -14.90 -28.33 -23.38
CA ARG A 24 -15.14 -29.08 -24.62
C ARG A 24 -14.42 -28.46 -25.81
N LYS A 25 -14.56 -27.16 -26.01
CA LYS A 25 -13.86 -26.40 -27.07
C LYS A 25 -12.34 -26.51 -26.95
N THR A 26 -11.79 -26.44 -25.75
CA THR A 26 -10.35 -26.58 -25.53
C THR A 26 -9.82 -27.98 -25.87
N ILE A 27 -10.61 -29.00 -25.57
CA ILE A 27 -10.28 -30.39 -25.94
C ILE A 27 -10.34 -30.55 -27.45
N GLU A 28 -11.37 -30.04 -28.11
CA GLU A 28 -11.54 -30.04 -29.56
C GLU A 28 -10.33 -29.37 -30.26
N GLU A 29 -9.98 -28.14 -29.88
CA GLU A 29 -8.82 -27.41 -30.44
C GLU A 29 -7.51 -28.16 -30.24
N SER A 30 -7.36 -28.86 -29.13
CA SER A 30 -6.15 -29.65 -28.84
C SER A 30 -6.05 -30.91 -29.69
N LEU A 31 -7.16 -31.58 -29.95
CA LEU A 31 -7.24 -32.74 -30.80
C LEU A 31 -7.05 -32.37 -32.27
N LEU A 32 -7.64 -31.26 -32.74
CA LEU A 32 -7.41 -30.69 -34.06
C LEU A 32 -5.93 -30.31 -34.27
N ALA A 33 -5.28 -29.75 -33.24
CA ALA A 33 -3.84 -29.45 -33.31
C ALA A 33 -2.99 -30.72 -33.39
N ALA A 34 -3.35 -31.81 -32.68
CA ALA A 34 -2.69 -33.11 -32.80
C ALA A 34 -2.87 -33.72 -34.19
N TYR A 35 -4.07 -33.63 -34.74
CA TYR A 35 -4.37 -34.06 -36.11
C TYR A 35 -3.52 -33.29 -37.13
N LYS A 36 -3.46 -31.95 -37.03
CA LYS A 36 -2.63 -31.10 -37.88
C LYS A 36 -1.15 -31.50 -37.86
N ASN A 37 -0.63 -31.83 -36.66
CA ASN A 37 0.77 -32.23 -36.53
C ASN A 37 1.08 -33.53 -37.27
N LYS A 38 0.10 -34.45 -37.40
CA LYS A 38 0.27 -35.72 -38.10
C LYS A 38 0.02 -35.59 -39.59
N TYR A 39 -1.07 -34.92 -39.97
CA TYR A 39 -1.56 -34.91 -41.36
C TYR A 39 -1.26 -33.60 -42.11
N GLY A 40 -0.65 -32.58 -41.45
CA GLY A 40 -0.27 -31.30 -42.06
C GLY A 40 -1.39 -30.27 -42.17
N SER A 41 -2.65 -30.71 -42.25
CA SER A 41 -3.84 -29.86 -42.31
C SER A 41 -4.88 -30.30 -41.26
N MET A 42 -5.78 -29.41 -40.89
CA MET A 42 -6.93 -29.72 -40.00
C MET A 42 -8.28 -29.49 -40.70
N ASP A 43 -8.29 -29.09 -41.96
CA ASP A 43 -9.51 -28.66 -42.65
C ASP A 43 -10.52 -29.80 -42.84
N ASN A 44 -10.03 -31.03 -42.86
CA ASN A 44 -10.80 -32.24 -43.01
C ASN A 44 -11.01 -33.02 -41.70
N ALA A 45 -10.57 -32.46 -40.55
CA ALA A 45 -10.75 -33.07 -39.24
C ALA A 45 -12.08 -32.65 -38.59
N VAL A 46 -12.81 -33.60 -38.03
CA VAL A 46 -14.05 -33.37 -37.29
C VAL A 46 -13.92 -34.06 -35.92
N VAL A 47 -14.15 -33.31 -34.86
CA VAL A 47 -14.15 -33.86 -33.48
C VAL A 47 -15.61 -33.99 -33.04
N ARG A 48 -16.00 -35.16 -32.57
CA ARG A 48 -17.36 -35.40 -32.04
C ARG A 48 -17.23 -35.90 -30.60
N PHE A 49 -18.10 -35.34 -29.75
CA PHE A 49 -18.32 -35.83 -28.39
C PHE A 49 -19.53 -36.76 -28.40
N SER A 50 -19.51 -37.83 -27.66
CA SER A 50 -20.67 -38.68 -27.44
C SER A 50 -21.78 -37.90 -26.72
N ASP A 51 -23.03 -38.29 -26.89
CA ASP A 51 -24.18 -37.65 -26.25
C ASP A 51 -24.07 -37.63 -24.71
N ASP A 52 -23.43 -38.65 -24.14
CA ASP A 52 -23.17 -38.74 -22.71
C ASP A 52 -21.95 -37.90 -22.27
N GLY A 53 -21.19 -37.32 -23.21
CA GLY A 53 -19.97 -36.54 -22.94
C GLY A 53 -18.76 -37.35 -22.45
N ASP A 54 -18.86 -38.68 -22.48
CA ASP A 54 -17.86 -39.59 -21.92
C ASP A 54 -16.73 -39.93 -22.89
N GLU A 55 -17.00 -39.86 -24.20
CA GLU A 55 -16.03 -40.17 -25.25
C GLU A 55 -15.87 -39.02 -26.24
N VAL A 56 -14.66 -38.88 -26.73
CA VAL A 56 -14.31 -37.96 -27.81
C VAL A 56 -13.65 -38.74 -28.92
N THR A 57 -14.18 -38.58 -30.11
CA THR A 57 -13.66 -39.25 -31.31
C THR A 57 -13.26 -38.21 -32.35
N VAL A 58 -12.11 -38.44 -32.98
CA VAL A 58 -11.64 -37.63 -34.11
C VAL A 58 -11.95 -38.38 -35.40
N PHE A 59 -12.62 -37.70 -36.32
CA PHE A 59 -12.89 -38.22 -37.65
C PHE A 59 -12.11 -37.44 -38.70
N SER A 60 -11.60 -38.16 -39.70
CA SER A 60 -11.06 -37.60 -40.92
C SER A 60 -12.17 -37.62 -41.98
N ARG A 61 -12.54 -36.46 -42.50
CA ARG A 61 -13.48 -36.31 -43.62
C ARG A 61 -12.69 -36.51 -44.88
N LYS A 62 -13.02 -37.57 -45.64
CA LYS A 62 -12.37 -37.87 -46.92
C LYS A 62 -13.39 -37.91 -48.03
N LYS A 63 -13.05 -37.38 -49.19
CA LYS A 63 -13.86 -37.44 -50.40
C LYS A 63 -13.58 -38.72 -51.17
N ILE A 64 -14.63 -39.40 -51.64
CA ILE A 64 -14.50 -40.63 -52.40
C ILE A 64 -14.15 -40.26 -53.86
N VAL A 65 -13.05 -40.79 -54.38
CA VAL A 65 -12.53 -40.56 -55.75
C VAL A 65 -12.19 -41.87 -56.41
N GLU A 66 -12.05 -41.85 -57.75
CA GLU A 66 -11.56 -43.03 -58.49
C GLU A 66 -10.07 -43.24 -58.29
N GLU A 67 -9.28 -42.16 -58.43
CA GLU A 67 -7.80 -42.16 -58.21
C GLU A 67 -7.49 -41.19 -57.07
N VAL A 68 -6.76 -41.64 -56.06
CA VAL A 68 -6.36 -40.85 -54.87
C VAL A 68 -5.14 -40.04 -55.16
N GLU A 69 -5.26 -38.70 -55.22
CA GLU A 69 -4.15 -37.76 -55.35
C GLU A 69 -3.59 -37.36 -53.96
N ASP A 70 -4.49 -37.10 -52.98
CA ASP A 70 -4.14 -36.74 -51.63
C ASP A 70 -4.71 -37.77 -50.63
N PRO A 71 -3.89 -38.71 -50.12
CA PRO A 71 -4.35 -39.74 -49.17
C PRO A 71 -4.94 -39.20 -47.86
N VAL A 72 -4.69 -37.90 -47.53
CA VAL A 72 -5.23 -37.27 -46.33
C VAL A 72 -6.68 -36.83 -46.54
N ARG A 73 -7.02 -36.34 -47.73
CA ARG A 73 -8.33 -35.76 -48.07
C ARG A 73 -9.22 -36.67 -48.90
N GLU A 74 -8.65 -37.69 -49.53
CA GLU A 74 -9.30 -38.56 -50.49
C GLU A 74 -9.17 -40.02 -50.09
N ILE A 75 -10.14 -40.82 -50.51
CA ILE A 75 -10.18 -42.27 -50.38
C ILE A 75 -10.66 -42.90 -51.66
N SER A 76 -10.10 -44.06 -52.03
CA SER A 76 -10.57 -44.80 -53.20
C SER A 76 -11.98 -45.39 -52.97
N LEU A 77 -12.75 -45.53 -54.02
CA LEU A 77 -14.09 -46.17 -53.93
C LEU A 77 -13.99 -47.59 -53.36
N SER A 78 -12.94 -48.37 -53.71
CA SER A 78 -12.71 -49.73 -53.18
C SER A 78 -12.52 -49.76 -51.67
N ASP A 79 -11.78 -48.80 -51.12
CA ASP A 79 -11.56 -48.71 -49.65
C ASP A 79 -12.78 -48.10 -48.97
N ALA A 80 -13.54 -47.20 -49.60
CA ALA A 80 -14.74 -46.59 -49.06
C ALA A 80 -15.90 -47.60 -48.87
N VAL A 81 -16.06 -48.54 -49.81
CA VAL A 81 -17.07 -49.60 -49.74
C VAL A 81 -16.82 -50.57 -48.54
N GLU A 82 -15.56 -50.72 -48.10
CA GLU A 82 -15.26 -51.51 -46.86
C GLU A 82 -15.88 -50.87 -45.59
N PHE A 83 -16.06 -49.54 -45.60
CA PHE A 83 -16.65 -48.80 -44.45
C PHE A 83 -18.16 -48.61 -44.61
N ASN A 84 -18.67 -48.43 -45.85
CA ASN A 84 -20.06 -48.30 -46.14
C ASN A 84 -20.37 -48.81 -47.56
N GLU A 85 -21.23 -49.85 -47.66
CA GLU A 85 -21.58 -50.53 -48.91
C GLU A 85 -22.32 -49.62 -49.91
N GLU A 86 -22.95 -48.53 -49.46
CA GLU A 86 -23.73 -47.58 -50.25
C GLU A 86 -22.88 -46.35 -50.73
N SER A 87 -21.58 -46.40 -50.64
CA SER A 87 -20.70 -45.29 -50.98
C SER A 87 -20.61 -45.05 -52.48
N GLU A 88 -20.79 -43.77 -52.92
CA GLU A 88 -20.68 -43.35 -54.32
C GLU A 88 -19.50 -42.38 -54.52
N ILE A 89 -18.99 -42.28 -55.75
CA ILE A 89 -17.92 -41.34 -56.11
C ILE A 89 -18.42 -39.91 -55.96
N GLY A 90 -17.72 -39.08 -55.17
CA GLY A 90 -18.06 -37.71 -54.88
C GLY A 90 -18.63 -37.48 -53.49
N ASP A 91 -19.04 -38.56 -52.83
CA ASP A 91 -19.53 -38.50 -51.41
C ASP A 91 -18.38 -38.22 -50.41
N GLU A 92 -18.75 -37.70 -49.25
CA GLU A 92 -17.82 -37.48 -48.13
C GLU A 92 -18.02 -38.59 -47.06
N LEU A 93 -16.91 -39.27 -46.75
CA LEU A 93 -16.90 -40.31 -45.73
C LEU A 93 -16.18 -39.81 -44.47
N LEU A 94 -16.75 -40.03 -43.30
CA LEU A 94 -16.12 -39.78 -42.01
C LEU A 94 -15.46 -41.06 -41.48
N ILE A 95 -14.14 -41.09 -41.49
CA ILE A 95 -13.34 -42.22 -41.03
C ILE A 95 -12.80 -41.93 -39.63
N GLU A 96 -13.06 -42.80 -38.68
CA GLU A 96 -12.55 -42.68 -37.34
C GLU A 96 -11.03 -42.84 -37.31
N VAL A 97 -10.34 -41.83 -36.70
CA VAL A 97 -8.89 -41.85 -36.49
C VAL A 97 -8.63 -42.41 -35.10
N GLY A 98 -8.17 -43.62 -35.04
CA GLY A 98 -7.92 -44.32 -33.78
C GLY A 98 -6.81 -43.64 -32.94
N PRO A 99 -6.88 -43.73 -31.59
CA PRO A 99 -5.86 -43.14 -30.72
C PRO A 99 -4.44 -43.67 -30.96
N LYS A 100 -4.34 -44.89 -31.51
CA LYS A 100 -3.06 -45.55 -31.86
C LYS A 100 -2.38 -44.97 -33.06
N GLU A 101 -3.14 -44.24 -33.87
CA GLU A 101 -2.62 -43.62 -35.09
C GLU A 101 -1.87 -42.34 -34.84
N PHE A 102 -2.09 -41.70 -33.71
CA PHE A 102 -1.39 -40.47 -33.32
C PHE A 102 0.00 -40.80 -32.79
N ASP A 103 1.01 -40.05 -33.21
CA ASP A 103 2.34 -40.12 -32.64
C ASP A 103 2.33 -39.76 -31.16
N ARG A 104 3.10 -40.51 -30.37
CA ARG A 104 3.21 -40.32 -28.92
C ARG A 104 3.61 -38.89 -28.55
N SER A 105 4.46 -38.26 -29.38
CA SER A 105 4.87 -36.86 -29.21
C SER A 105 3.73 -35.88 -29.48
N ALA A 106 2.89 -36.13 -30.50
CA ALA A 106 1.73 -35.31 -30.82
C ALA A 106 0.70 -35.35 -29.69
N VAL A 107 0.42 -36.54 -29.15
CA VAL A 107 -0.49 -36.70 -28.01
C VAL A 107 0.01 -36.00 -26.75
N GLN A 108 1.33 -36.09 -26.48
CA GLN A 108 1.92 -35.39 -25.34
C GLN A 108 1.86 -33.88 -25.49
N SER A 109 2.18 -33.34 -26.68
CA SER A 109 2.08 -31.92 -27.00
C SER A 109 0.66 -31.38 -26.88
N ALA A 110 -0.34 -32.14 -27.41
CA ALA A 110 -1.74 -31.80 -27.27
C ALA A 110 -2.16 -31.75 -25.78
N LYS A 111 -1.81 -32.76 -25.00
CA LYS A 111 -2.09 -32.82 -23.56
C LYS A 111 -1.47 -31.63 -22.80
N GLN A 112 -0.24 -31.27 -23.13
CA GLN A 112 0.42 -30.13 -22.51
C GLN A 112 -0.24 -28.82 -22.89
N LYS A 113 -0.60 -28.62 -24.16
CA LYS A 113 -1.31 -27.46 -24.66
C LYS A 113 -2.69 -27.32 -23.98
N THR A 114 -3.48 -28.40 -23.93
CA THR A 114 -4.77 -28.45 -23.23
C THR A 114 -4.60 -27.99 -21.76
N LYS A 115 -3.63 -28.57 -21.06
CA LYS A 115 -3.36 -28.20 -19.66
C LYS A 115 -2.98 -26.73 -19.51
N GLN A 116 -2.21 -26.19 -20.45
CA GLN A 116 -1.83 -24.76 -20.45
C GLN A 116 -3.04 -23.87 -20.71
N THR A 117 -3.84 -24.18 -21.75
CA THR A 117 -5.04 -23.40 -22.10
C THR A 117 -6.07 -23.42 -20.97
N LEU A 118 -6.34 -24.59 -20.35
CA LEU A 118 -7.23 -24.68 -19.20
C LEU A 118 -6.76 -23.84 -18.00
N ARG A 119 -5.45 -23.82 -17.72
CA ARG A 119 -4.90 -22.96 -16.69
C ARG A 119 -5.05 -21.47 -17.03
N GLU A 120 -4.89 -21.11 -18.29
CA GLU A 120 -5.06 -19.74 -18.75
C GLU A 120 -6.53 -19.29 -18.66
N ILE A 121 -7.46 -20.15 -19.06
CA ILE A 121 -8.90 -19.90 -18.92
C ILE A 121 -9.27 -19.72 -17.45
N GLN A 122 -8.82 -20.64 -16.57
CA GLN A 122 -9.05 -20.55 -15.13
C GLN A 122 -8.51 -19.22 -14.57
N ARG A 123 -7.30 -18.86 -14.95
CA ARG A 123 -6.68 -17.58 -14.54
C ARG A 123 -7.48 -16.38 -15.02
N ASN A 124 -8.00 -16.41 -16.26
CA ASN A 124 -8.82 -15.34 -16.82
C ASN A 124 -10.16 -15.20 -16.09
N THR A 125 -10.82 -16.32 -15.81
CA THR A 125 -12.09 -16.35 -15.06
C THR A 125 -11.90 -15.79 -13.64
N LEU A 126 -10.89 -16.27 -12.92
CA LEU A 126 -10.57 -15.77 -11.59
C LEU A 126 -10.17 -14.29 -11.62
N TYR A 127 -9.41 -13.86 -12.64
CA TYR A 127 -9.05 -12.46 -12.80
C TYR A 127 -10.29 -11.58 -12.95
N SER A 128 -11.25 -11.96 -13.80
CA SER A 128 -12.49 -11.19 -13.97
C SER A 128 -13.29 -11.15 -12.66
N GLU A 129 -13.47 -12.30 -11.99
CA GLU A 129 -14.19 -12.38 -10.72
C GLU A 129 -13.58 -11.47 -9.63
N PHE A 130 -12.26 -11.53 -9.45
CA PHE A 130 -11.60 -10.75 -8.40
C PHE A 130 -11.37 -9.29 -8.80
N LYS A 131 -11.30 -8.98 -10.11
CA LYS A 131 -11.18 -7.62 -10.60
C LYS A 131 -12.40 -6.77 -10.27
N GLU A 132 -13.60 -7.36 -10.35
CA GLU A 132 -14.86 -6.72 -9.97
C GLU A 132 -14.94 -6.49 -8.46
N LYS A 133 -14.26 -7.32 -7.66
CA LYS A 133 -14.23 -7.22 -6.20
C LYS A 133 -13.12 -6.33 -5.65
N VAL A 134 -12.39 -5.59 -6.49
CA VAL A 134 -11.38 -4.62 -6.01
C VAL A 134 -12.07 -3.55 -5.16
N GLY A 135 -11.55 -3.28 -3.95
CA GLY A 135 -12.16 -2.40 -2.97
C GLY A 135 -13.23 -3.06 -2.08
N GLU A 136 -13.44 -4.37 -2.22
CA GLU A 136 -14.30 -5.14 -1.33
C GLU A 136 -13.49 -5.88 -0.25
N MET A 137 -14.15 -6.18 0.86
CA MET A 137 -13.57 -6.98 1.93
C MET A 137 -13.69 -8.46 1.62
N ILE A 138 -12.60 -9.18 1.81
CA ILE A 138 -12.56 -10.63 1.69
C ILE A 138 -12.02 -11.25 2.98
N ILE A 139 -12.45 -12.47 3.23
CA ILE A 139 -11.98 -13.30 4.33
C ILE A 139 -11.18 -14.45 3.74
N GLY A 140 -10.01 -14.67 4.31
CA GLY A 140 -9.18 -15.81 3.99
C GLY A 140 -8.49 -16.34 5.23
N TYR A 141 -7.67 -17.37 5.07
CA TYR A 141 -6.93 -18.00 6.15
C TYR A 141 -5.42 -17.88 5.92
N TYR A 142 -4.68 -17.57 6.98
CA TYR A 142 -3.22 -17.58 6.94
C TYR A 142 -2.72 -18.95 6.47
N GLN A 143 -1.92 -18.95 5.42
CA GLN A 143 -1.35 -20.17 4.86
C GLN A 143 0.14 -20.28 5.17
N ARG A 144 0.91 -19.25 4.82
CA ARG A 144 2.36 -19.19 5.04
C ARG A 144 2.87 -17.76 4.94
N GLU A 145 4.09 -17.55 5.44
CA GLU A 145 4.86 -16.33 5.26
C GLU A 145 6.13 -16.61 4.45
N ARG A 146 6.46 -15.67 3.58
CA ARG A 146 7.71 -15.70 2.82
C ARG A 146 8.23 -14.28 2.60
N ASN A 147 9.46 -13.98 3.03
CA ASN A 147 10.10 -12.67 2.92
C ASN A 147 9.26 -11.52 3.52
N GLY A 148 8.57 -11.77 4.62
CA GLY A 148 7.67 -10.82 5.27
C GLY A 148 6.34 -10.60 4.56
N ASN A 149 6.06 -11.31 3.47
CA ASN A 149 4.75 -11.30 2.81
C ASN A 149 3.93 -12.49 3.28
N ILE A 150 2.70 -12.24 3.69
CA ILE A 150 1.76 -13.27 4.14
C ILE A 150 0.94 -13.73 2.95
N PHE A 151 0.86 -15.03 2.76
CA PHE A 151 -0.01 -15.67 1.79
C PHE A 151 -1.28 -16.12 2.49
N VAL A 152 -2.40 -15.71 1.93
CA VAL A 152 -3.73 -15.92 2.49
C VAL A 152 -4.51 -16.81 1.53
N ASP A 153 -5.03 -17.90 2.02
CA ASP A 153 -5.91 -18.78 1.23
C ASP A 153 -7.31 -18.17 1.14
N LEU A 154 -7.74 -17.88 -0.07
CA LEU A 154 -9.06 -17.32 -0.39
C LEU A 154 -10.04 -18.40 -0.88
N GLY A 155 -9.69 -19.68 -0.72
CA GLY A 155 -10.46 -20.84 -1.15
C GLY A 155 -10.22 -21.22 -2.62
N LYS A 156 -10.45 -20.31 -3.56
CA LYS A 156 -10.23 -20.56 -5.01
C LYS A 156 -8.79 -20.27 -5.46
N THR A 157 -8.11 -19.39 -4.76
CA THR A 157 -6.76 -18.91 -5.10
C THR A 157 -6.09 -18.30 -3.87
N GLU A 158 -4.79 -18.05 -3.95
CA GLU A 158 -4.03 -17.38 -2.90
C GLU A 158 -4.03 -15.86 -3.11
N GLY A 159 -4.24 -15.11 -2.01
CA GLY A 159 -3.97 -13.68 -1.93
C GLY A 159 -2.61 -13.42 -1.27
N ILE A 160 -2.02 -12.28 -1.56
CA ILE A 160 -0.76 -11.84 -0.96
C ILE A 160 -1.04 -10.58 -0.14
N LEU A 161 -0.68 -10.59 1.14
CA LEU A 161 -0.66 -9.43 2.02
C LEU A 161 0.81 -9.00 2.22
N PRO A 162 1.31 -8.05 1.40
CA PRO A 162 2.69 -7.58 1.48
C PRO A 162 3.00 -6.90 2.80
N LYS A 163 4.24 -6.95 3.26
CA LYS A 163 4.67 -6.30 4.52
C LYS A 163 4.26 -4.83 4.62
N LYS A 164 4.33 -4.07 3.52
CA LYS A 164 3.90 -2.66 3.47
C LYS A 164 2.40 -2.43 3.70
N PHE A 165 1.59 -3.46 3.50
CA PHE A 165 0.14 -3.45 3.65
C PHE A 165 -0.35 -4.18 4.91
N GLN A 166 0.58 -4.64 5.76
CA GLN A 166 0.31 -5.19 7.08
C GLN A 166 0.34 -4.06 8.12
N SER A 167 -0.56 -4.10 9.09
CA SER A 167 -0.52 -3.16 10.21
C SER A 167 0.66 -3.50 11.13
N PRO A 168 1.43 -2.53 11.61
CA PRO A 168 2.66 -2.78 12.38
C PRO A 168 2.42 -3.43 13.76
N ARG A 169 1.16 -3.48 14.21
CA ARG A 169 0.78 -4.07 15.51
C ARG A 169 0.17 -5.45 15.39
N GLU A 170 -0.23 -5.82 14.20
CA GLU A 170 -0.90 -7.09 13.95
C GLU A 170 0.13 -8.22 13.89
N ILE A 171 -0.14 -9.29 14.64
CA ILE A 171 0.64 -10.51 14.64
C ILE A 171 -0.25 -11.60 14.08
N TYR A 172 0.25 -12.36 13.12
CA TYR A 172 -0.50 -13.40 12.43
C TYR A 172 0.07 -14.78 12.75
N HIS A 173 -0.80 -15.72 13.06
CA HIS A 173 -0.44 -17.10 13.34
C HIS A 173 -0.98 -18.04 12.25
N PRO A 174 -0.39 -19.24 12.12
CA PRO A 174 -0.90 -20.25 11.20
C PRO A 174 -2.38 -20.55 11.45
N SER A 175 -3.15 -20.62 10.36
CA SER A 175 -4.60 -20.85 10.37
C SER A 175 -5.48 -19.70 10.87
N ASP A 176 -4.90 -18.53 11.23
CA ASP A 176 -5.68 -17.36 11.58
C ASP A 176 -6.61 -16.93 10.45
N ARG A 177 -7.82 -16.52 10.84
CA ARG A 177 -8.78 -15.91 9.92
C ARG A 177 -8.41 -14.46 9.69
N ILE A 178 -7.97 -14.14 8.46
CA ILE A 178 -7.58 -12.79 8.06
C ILE A 178 -8.69 -12.16 7.24
N ARG A 179 -9.19 -11.02 7.70
CA ARG A 179 -10.07 -10.14 6.94
C ARG A 179 -9.23 -9.03 6.31
N ALA A 180 -9.31 -8.84 5.01
CA ALA A 180 -8.51 -7.84 4.31
C ALA A 180 -9.29 -7.22 3.14
N LEU A 181 -8.86 -6.07 2.67
CA LEU A 181 -9.38 -5.42 1.47
C LEU A 181 -8.61 -5.89 0.24
N ILE A 182 -9.30 -6.18 -0.85
CA ILE A 182 -8.65 -6.43 -2.15
C ILE A 182 -8.18 -5.08 -2.69
N TYR A 183 -6.86 -4.88 -2.70
CA TYR A 183 -6.25 -3.63 -3.15
C TYR A 183 -6.05 -3.61 -4.66
N GLU A 184 -5.48 -4.69 -5.19
CA GLU A 184 -5.16 -4.80 -6.61
C GLU A 184 -5.21 -6.26 -7.07
N VAL A 185 -5.63 -6.45 -8.31
CA VAL A 185 -5.61 -7.75 -8.98
C VAL A 185 -4.86 -7.61 -10.29
N SER A 186 -3.79 -8.37 -10.45
CA SER A 186 -2.91 -8.33 -11.62
C SER A 186 -2.57 -9.73 -12.14
N LYS A 187 -2.27 -9.80 -13.46
CA LYS A 187 -1.79 -11.02 -14.10
C LYS A 187 -0.28 -10.99 -14.15
N SER A 188 0.35 -11.97 -13.52
CA SER A 188 1.79 -12.19 -13.55
C SER A 188 2.13 -13.40 -14.44
N PRO A 189 3.33 -13.50 -15.00
CA PRO A 189 3.79 -14.72 -15.65
C PRO A 189 3.71 -15.96 -14.76
N ALA A 190 3.88 -15.79 -13.44
CA ALA A 190 3.76 -16.85 -12.45
C ALA A 190 2.30 -17.23 -12.13
N GLY A 191 1.31 -16.39 -12.48
CA GLY A 191 -0.10 -16.64 -12.18
C GLY A 191 -0.91 -15.38 -11.91
N LEU A 192 -2.07 -15.55 -11.27
CA LEU A 192 -2.91 -14.46 -10.77
C LEU A 192 -2.31 -13.97 -9.45
N GLN A 193 -2.16 -12.66 -9.33
CA GLN A 193 -1.70 -12.00 -8.11
C GLN A 193 -2.83 -11.12 -7.56
N ILE A 194 -3.33 -11.47 -6.39
CA ILE A 194 -4.33 -10.70 -5.65
C ILE A 194 -3.61 -10.07 -4.47
N VAL A 195 -3.48 -8.75 -4.51
CA VAL A 195 -2.83 -7.98 -3.45
C VAL A 195 -3.88 -7.56 -2.44
N LEU A 196 -3.66 -7.92 -1.20
CA LEU A 196 -4.51 -7.58 -0.06
C LEU A 196 -3.90 -6.44 0.74
N THR A 197 -4.74 -5.67 1.42
CA THR A 197 -4.30 -4.61 2.32
C THR A 197 -5.15 -4.55 3.59
N ARG A 198 -4.48 -4.23 4.72
CA ARG A 198 -5.12 -3.88 6.00
C ARG A 198 -4.74 -2.47 6.45
N THR A 199 -3.81 -1.80 5.73
CA THR A 199 -3.37 -0.43 6.06
C THR A 199 -4.18 0.66 5.38
N HIS A 200 -4.91 0.35 4.30
CA HIS A 200 -5.69 1.33 3.55
C HIS A 200 -6.86 1.89 4.36
N GLY A 201 -7.21 3.16 4.15
CA GLY A 201 -8.35 3.79 4.83
C GLY A 201 -9.69 3.13 4.53
N ASP A 202 -9.88 2.66 3.29
CA ASP A 202 -11.11 1.97 2.89
C ASP A 202 -11.33 0.66 3.65
N PHE A 203 -10.28 0.02 4.17
CA PHE A 203 -10.44 -1.14 5.04
C PHE A 203 -11.23 -0.78 6.31
N VAL A 204 -10.90 0.35 6.94
CA VAL A 204 -11.64 0.86 8.10
C VAL A 204 -13.05 1.27 7.70
N LYS A 205 -13.20 1.97 6.57
CA LYS A 205 -14.52 2.38 6.06
C LYS A 205 -15.43 1.18 5.85
N ARG A 206 -14.95 0.14 5.17
CA ARG A 206 -15.73 -1.09 4.95
C ARG A 206 -16.03 -1.84 6.25
N THR A 207 -15.11 -1.82 7.22
CA THR A 207 -15.35 -2.41 8.54
C THR A 207 -16.48 -1.67 9.27
N PHE A 208 -16.51 -0.34 9.19
CA PHE A 208 -17.63 0.45 9.73
C PHE A 208 -18.96 0.17 9.00
N GLU A 209 -18.96 0.07 7.68
CA GLU A 209 -20.15 -0.27 6.89
C GLU A 209 -20.77 -1.63 7.29
N LEU A 210 -19.96 -2.58 7.75
CA LEU A 210 -20.44 -3.88 8.25
C LEU A 210 -21.06 -3.79 9.64
N GLU A 211 -20.55 -2.92 10.52
CA GLU A 211 -20.98 -2.82 11.91
C GLU A 211 -22.08 -1.74 12.13
N VAL A 212 -22.22 -0.80 11.19
CA VAL A 212 -23.10 0.36 11.28
C VAL A 212 -24.05 0.37 10.08
N PRO A 213 -25.29 -0.15 10.23
CA PRO A 213 -26.27 -0.21 9.15
C PRO A 213 -26.58 1.16 8.53
N GLU A 214 -26.54 2.22 9.33
CA GLU A 214 -26.81 3.60 8.93
C GLU A 214 -25.75 4.15 7.94
N LEU A 215 -24.55 3.59 7.93
CA LEU A 215 -23.52 3.85 6.90
C LEU A 215 -23.78 3.04 5.62
N TYR A 216 -24.30 1.82 5.77
CA TYR A 216 -24.62 0.97 4.64
C TYR A 216 -25.80 1.52 3.82
N ASP A 217 -26.85 2.00 4.48
CA ASP A 217 -28.03 2.59 3.84
C ASP A 217 -27.86 4.07 3.46
N ARG A 218 -26.65 4.64 3.71
CA ARG A 218 -26.29 6.04 3.46
C ARG A 218 -27.13 7.08 4.18
N THR A 219 -27.76 6.73 5.28
CA THR A 219 -28.34 7.69 6.22
C THR A 219 -27.24 8.55 6.83
N ILE A 220 -26.09 7.93 7.13
CA ILE A 220 -24.86 8.59 7.56
C ILE A 220 -23.81 8.39 6.50
N GLU A 221 -23.00 9.41 6.28
CA GLU A 221 -21.87 9.34 5.34
C GLU A 221 -20.56 9.74 6.02
N ILE A 222 -19.48 9.11 5.54
CA ILE A 222 -18.12 9.44 5.95
C ILE A 222 -17.63 10.59 5.07
N TYR A 223 -17.49 11.78 5.65
CA TYR A 223 -16.92 12.94 4.97
C TYR A 223 -15.45 12.70 4.62
N LYS A 224 -14.64 12.35 5.61
CA LYS A 224 -13.22 12.08 5.42
C LYS A 224 -12.69 11.15 6.52
N LEU A 225 -11.75 10.31 6.14
CA LEU A 225 -11.05 9.40 7.03
C LEU A 225 -9.54 9.61 6.88
N VAL A 226 -8.84 9.75 7.99
CA VAL A 226 -7.38 9.86 8.05
C VAL A 226 -6.86 8.84 9.04
N ARG A 227 -5.89 8.04 8.61
CA ARG A 227 -5.39 6.90 9.36
C ARG A 227 -3.87 6.90 9.47
N GLU A 228 -3.40 6.50 10.64
CA GLU A 228 -2.05 6.01 10.86
C GLU A 228 -2.18 4.54 11.29
N PRO A 229 -1.93 3.59 10.37
CA PRO A 229 -2.24 2.17 10.58
C PRO A 229 -1.62 1.61 11.86
N GLY A 230 -2.42 0.88 12.64
CA GLY A 230 -2.02 0.29 13.92
C GLY A 230 -1.93 1.26 15.09
N TYR A 231 -2.10 2.56 14.87
CA TYR A 231 -1.99 3.56 15.93
C TYR A 231 -3.31 4.30 16.18
N ARG A 232 -3.78 5.05 15.19
CA ARG A 232 -4.97 5.89 15.34
C ARG A 232 -5.61 6.22 14.00
N THR A 233 -6.95 6.23 14.00
CA THR A 233 -7.79 6.70 12.90
C THR A 233 -8.71 7.80 13.38
N LYS A 234 -8.87 8.87 12.60
CA LYS A 234 -9.88 9.89 12.77
C LYS A 234 -10.89 9.82 11.64
N LEU A 235 -12.17 9.80 12.00
CA LEU A 235 -13.28 9.61 11.09
C LEU A 235 -14.27 10.75 11.27
N ALA A 236 -14.42 11.61 10.27
CA ALA A 236 -15.44 12.67 10.24
C ALA A 236 -16.69 12.14 9.54
N VAL A 237 -17.82 12.19 10.24
CA VAL A 237 -19.13 11.71 9.77
C VAL A 237 -20.18 12.81 9.81
N TYR A 238 -21.14 12.73 8.89
CA TYR A 238 -22.33 13.59 8.90
C TYR A 238 -23.57 12.76 8.60
N SER A 239 -24.73 13.28 8.95
CA SER A 239 -26.01 12.65 8.66
C SER A 239 -26.75 13.41 7.57
N ASN A 240 -27.37 12.66 6.65
CA ASN A 240 -28.30 13.21 5.67
C ASN A 240 -29.69 13.46 6.25
N ARG A 241 -29.91 13.10 7.53
CA ARG A 241 -31.16 13.27 8.27
C ARG A 241 -30.89 13.99 9.58
N ASP A 242 -31.69 15.00 9.88
CA ASP A 242 -31.54 15.81 11.10
C ASP A 242 -31.89 15.07 12.40
N ASP A 243 -32.69 14.01 12.31
CA ASP A 243 -33.13 13.19 13.43
C ASP A 243 -32.12 12.11 13.86
N VAL A 244 -31.01 11.94 13.11
CA VAL A 244 -30.00 10.90 13.36
C VAL A 244 -28.68 11.52 13.78
N ASP A 245 -28.21 11.20 14.99
CA ASP A 245 -26.86 11.59 15.43
C ASP A 245 -25.80 10.68 14.77
N PRO A 246 -24.94 11.24 13.89
CA PRO A 246 -23.98 10.43 13.15
C PRO A 246 -22.89 9.83 14.02
N VAL A 247 -22.48 10.51 15.10
CA VAL A 247 -21.44 10.02 16.00
C VAL A 247 -22.00 8.91 16.90
N GLY A 248 -23.18 9.15 17.50
CA GLY A 248 -23.85 8.17 18.35
C GLY A 248 -24.16 6.86 17.63
N ALA A 249 -24.58 6.91 16.37
CA ALA A 249 -24.85 5.73 15.56
C ALA A 249 -23.57 4.92 15.25
N CYS A 250 -22.46 5.59 14.91
CA CYS A 250 -21.18 4.93 14.66
C CYS A 250 -20.55 4.34 15.93
N VAL A 251 -20.69 5.01 17.06
CA VAL A 251 -20.20 4.54 18.36
C VAL A 251 -21.06 3.38 18.89
N GLY A 252 -22.37 3.52 18.75
CA GLY A 252 -23.35 2.56 19.24
C GLY A 252 -23.57 2.62 20.74
N LEU A 253 -24.58 1.91 21.23
CA LEU A 253 -24.97 1.90 22.65
C LEU A 253 -23.77 1.36 23.49
N LYS A 254 -23.33 2.16 24.46
CA LYS A 254 -22.15 1.86 25.32
C LYS A 254 -20.86 1.56 24.51
N GLY A 255 -20.77 2.03 23.27
CA GLY A 255 -19.59 1.87 22.44
C GLY A 255 -19.43 0.48 21.81
N VAL A 256 -20.47 -0.37 21.79
CA VAL A 256 -20.36 -1.76 21.29
C VAL A 256 -19.92 -1.82 19.83
N ARG A 257 -20.46 -0.94 18.95
CA ARG A 257 -20.13 -0.94 17.53
C ARG A 257 -18.68 -0.50 17.28
N ILE A 258 -18.26 0.61 17.86
CA ILE A 258 -16.88 1.09 17.71
C ILE A 258 -15.87 0.09 18.30
N GLN A 259 -16.20 -0.58 19.40
CA GLN A 259 -15.33 -1.60 19.97
C GLN A 259 -15.19 -2.84 19.09
N ALA A 260 -16.24 -3.20 18.33
CA ALA A 260 -16.15 -4.28 17.34
C ALA A 260 -15.14 -3.92 16.23
N VAL A 261 -15.20 -2.67 15.73
CA VAL A 261 -14.24 -2.16 14.76
C VAL A 261 -12.82 -2.10 15.34
N VAL A 262 -12.65 -1.58 16.55
CA VAL A 262 -11.33 -1.52 17.23
C VAL A 262 -10.74 -2.91 17.41
N ARG A 263 -11.56 -3.90 17.72
CA ARG A 263 -11.13 -5.30 17.85
C ARG A 263 -10.68 -5.90 16.53
N GLU A 264 -11.39 -5.62 15.43
CA GLU A 264 -10.96 -6.03 14.08
C GLU A 264 -9.63 -5.38 13.66
N LEU A 265 -9.33 -4.18 14.17
CA LEU A 265 -8.11 -3.42 13.90
C LEU A 265 -7.01 -3.66 14.97
N GLU A 266 -7.12 -4.73 15.75
CA GLU A 266 -6.14 -5.12 16.80
C GLU A 266 -5.77 -3.96 17.74
N GLY A 267 -6.78 -3.25 18.24
CA GLY A 267 -6.61 -2.19 19.22
C GLY A 267 -6.18 -0.82 18.67
N GLU A 268 -6.31 -0.58 17.37
CA GLU A 268 -6.12 0.75 16.78
C GLU A 268 -7.16 1.72 17.35
N LYS A 269 -6.71 2.88 17.85
CA LYS A 269 -7.61 3.89 18.42
C LYS A 269 -8.41 4.58 17.33
N ILE A 270 -9.71 4.70 17.52
CA ILE A 270 -10.61 5.33 16.55
C ILE A 270 -11.32 6.50 17.21
N ASP A 271 -11.18 7.69 16.61
CA ASP A 271 -11.93 8.88 17.00
C ASP A 271 -12.99 9.16 15.92
N VAL A 272 -14.24 8.99 16.28
CA VAL A 272 -15.38 9.38 15.44
C VAL A 272 -15.80 10.78 15.84
N LEU A 273 -15.89 11.68 14.88
CA LEU A 273 -16.25 13.08 15.12
C LEU A 273 -17.27 13.57 14.09
N ARG A 274 -18.06 14.54 14.50
CA ARG A 274 -19.05 15.16 13.61
C ARG A 274 -18.35 16.13 12.66
N TYR A 275 -18.63 15.98 11.38
CA TYR A 275 -18.28 17.00 10.38
C TYR A 275 -19.12 18.26 10.61
N ASP A 276 -18.52 19.41 10.47
CA ASP A 276 -19.18 20.70 10.53
C ASP A 276 -18.72 21.56 9.34
N PRO A 277 -19.64 22.26 8.64
CA PRO A 277 -19.28 23.19 7.57
C PRO A 277 -18.45 24.38 8.07
N ASP A 278 -18.63 24.78 9.34
CA ASP A 278 -17.83 25.80 9.99
C ASP A 278 -16.43 25.26 10.30
N SER A 279 -15.41 25.87 9.69
CA SER A 279 -14.02 25.47 9.85
C SER A 279 -13.56 25.49 11.31
N GLN A 280 -14.00 26.47 12.11
CA GLN A 280 -13.61 26.58 13.51
C GLN A 280 -14.20 25.43 14.34
N MET A 281 -15.48 25.13 14.12
CA MET A 281 -16.14 24.01 14.80
C MET A 281 -15.57 22.68 14.33
N PHE A 282 -15.26 22.53 13.04
CA PHE A 282 -14.66 21.30 12.54
C PHE A 282 -13.23 21.07 13.07
N ILE A 283 -12.41 22.12 13.17
CA ILE A 283 -11.08 22.06 13.81
C ILE A 283 -11.22 21.66 15.28
N LYS A 284 -12.16 22.27 16.01
CA LYS A 284 -12.44 21.93 17.41
C LYS A 284 -12.78 20.45 17.56
N ASN A 285 -13.67 19.92 16.72
CA ASN A 285 -14.04 18.51 16.70
C ASN A 285 -12.87 17.62 16.31
N ALA A 286 -12.03 18.04 15.36
CA ALA A 286 -10.89 17.25 14.87
C ALA A 286 -9.80 17.04 15.92
N LEU A 287 -9.68 17.92 16.91
CA LEU A 287 -8.69 17.80 18.00
C LEU A 287 -9.13 16.86 19.13
N LEU A 288 -10.40 16.35 19.09
CA LEU A 288 -10.82 15.33 20.05
C LEU A 288 -9.76 14.22 20.21
N PRO A 289 -9.56 13.66 21.42
CA PRO A 289 -10.35 13.84 22.64
C PRO A 289 -9.94 15.07 23.49
N ALA A 290 -9.06 15.96 23.01
CA ALA A 290 -8.73 17.17 23.74
C ALA A 290 -9.89 18.19 23.66
N GLU A 291 -10.15 18.87 24.76
CA GLU A 291 -11.12 19.95 24.84
C GLU A 291 -10.47 21.26 24.38
N VAL A 292 -10.92 21.77 23.24
CA VAL A 292 -10.47 23.06 22.70
C VAL A 292 -11.39 24.15 23.18
N LYS A 293 -10.84 25.17 23.83
CA LYS A 293 -11.61 26.32 24.32
C LYS A 293 -12.01 27.23 23.17
N GLN A 294 -11.05 27.63 22.34
CA GLN A 294 -11.25 28.53 21.25
C GLN A 294 -10.38 28.15 20.04
N VAL A 295 -10.89 28.42 18.85
CA VAL A 295 -10.16 28.33 17.59
C VAL A 295 -10.16 29.72 16.95
N ILE A 296 -8.99 30.21 16.58
CA ILE A 296 -8.80 31.50 15.91
C ILE A 296 -8.25 31.20 14.52
N VAL A 297 -8.91 31.69 13.49
CA VAL A 297 -8.40 31.64 12.12
C VAL A 297 -7.36 32.74 11.95
N VAL A 298 -6.12 32.36 11.71
CA VAL A 298 -5.00 33.29 11.53
C VAL A 298 -4.93 33.77 10.08
N ASP A 299 -4.99 32.84 9.13
CA ASP A 299 -4.92 33.12 7.70
C ASP A 299 -5.83 32.13 6.94
N GLU A 300 -6.87 32.68 6.34
CA GLU A 300 -7.85 31.86 5.59
C GLU A 300 -7.30 31.38 4.25
N ALA A 301 -6.45 32.21 3.59
CA ALA A 301 -5.86 31.88 2.30
C ALA A 301 -4.82 30.74 2.43
N LYS A 302 -4.03 30.76 3.51
CA LYS A 302 -3.06 29.71 3.83
C LYS A 302 -3.66 28.56 4.66
N LYS A 303 -4.96 28.65 5.01
CA LYS A 303 -5.65 27.70 5.88
C LYS A 303 -4.88 27.46 7.18
N SER A 304 -4.52 28.52 7.88
CA SER A 304 -3.80 28.49 9.14
C SER A 304 -4.71 28.89 10.28
N ALA A 305 -4.73 28.08 11.35
CA ALA A 305 -5.56 28.31 12.52
C ALA A 305 -4.78 28.03 13.81
N LEU A 306 -5.14 28.77 14.87
CA LEU A 306 -4.61 28.60 16.22
C LEU A 306 -5.70 27.99 17.10
N ALA A 307 -5.42 26.85 17.71
CA ALA A 307 -6.31 26.22 18.68
C ALA A 307 -5.81 26.45 20.10
N ILE A 308 -6.63 27.09 20.93
CA ILE A 308 -6.32 27.39 22.33
C ILE A 308 -6.92 26.32 23.22
N VAL A 309 -6.08 25.71 24.02
CA VAL A 309 -6.45 24.64 24.95
C VAL A 309 -6.02 24.98 26.38
N ALA A 310 -6.64 24.34 27.36
CA ALA A 310 -6.15 24.43 28.74
C ALA A 310 -4.82 23.69 28.89
N ASP A 311 -3.98 24.10 29.84
CA ASP A 311 -2.62 23.53 30.02
C ASP A 311 -2.66 22.00 30.23
N ASN A 312 -3.64 21.48 30.95
CA ASN A 312 -3.84 20.05 31.17
C ASN A 312 -4.28 19.30 29.89
N GLN A 313 -4.81 19.98 28.88
CA GLN A 313 -5.26 19.42 27.61
C GLN A 313 -4.21 19.50 26.51
N PHE A 314 -3.16 20.30 26.70
CA PHE A 314 -2.13 20.54 25.68
C PHE A 314 -1.46 19.25 25.18
N SER A 315 -0.99 18.42 26.12
CA SER A 315 -0.36 17.14 25.77
C SER A 315 -1.32 16.19 25.04
N LEU A 316 -2.62 16.24 25.38
CA LEU A 316 -3.66 15.43 24.74
C LEU A 316 -3.96 15.94 23.34
N ALA A 317 -4.02 17.25 23.13
CA ALA A 317 -4.24 17.90 21.84
C ALA A 317 -3.12 17.59 20.85
N ILE A 318 -1.87 17.67 21.29
CA ILE A 318 -0.72 17.28 20.45
C ILE A 318 -0.69 15.76 20.25
N GLY A 319 -0.90 14.99 21.32
CA GLY A 319 -0.80 13.55 21.32
C GLY A 319 0.63 13.03 21.25
N LYS A 320 0.79 11.70 21.38
CA LYS A 320 2.11 11.05 21.33
C LYS A 320 2.80 11.33 19.98
N GLN A 321 4.01 11.93 20.02
CA GLN A 321 4.79 12.32 18.82
C GLN A 321 4.02 13.23 17.84
N GLY A 322 3.12 14.09 18.34
CA GLY A 322 2.32 14.97 17.50
C GLY A 322 1.26 14.27 16.65
N LEU A 323 0.93 13.01 16.95
CA LEU A 323 0.04 12.20 16.12
C LEU A 323 -1.38 12.78 16.06
N ASN A 324 -1.92 13.29 17.18
CA ASN A 324 -3.28 13.79 17.22
C ASN A 324 -3.45 15.05 16.35
N VAL A 325 -2.57 16.05 16.52
CA VAL A 325 -2.61 17.28 15.73
C VAL A 325 -2.30 17.01 14.24
N ARG A 326 -1.35 16.11 13.94
CA ARG A 326 -1.02 15.74 12.56
C ARG A 326 -2.20 15.08 11.84
N LEU A 327 -2.93 14.19 12.51
CA LEU A 327 -4.14 13.61 11.95
C LEU A 327 -5.28 14.64 11.83
N ALA A 328 -5.42 15.55 12.80
CA ALA A 328 -6.38 16.63 12.72
C ALA A 328 -6.10 17.54 11.51
N ASN A 329 -4.85 17.99 11.31
CA ASN A 329 -4.43 18.79 10.16
C ASN A 329 -4.80 18.13 8.83
N ARG A 330 -4.48 16.84 8.69
CA ARG A 330 -4.81 16.06 7.49
C ARG A 330 -6.32 15.83 7.30
N LEU A 331 -7.10 15.81 8.39
CA LEU A 331 -8.55 15.61 8.33
C LEU A 331 -9.27 16.85 7.84
N VAL A 332 -8.91 18.01 8.41
CA VAL A 332 -9.56 19.31 8.12
C VAL A 332 -8.96 20.03 6.91
N ASP A 333 -7.77 19.61 6.46
CA ASP A 333 -6.94 20.29 5.45
C ASP A 333 -6.54 21.72 5.88
N TRP A 334 -6.25 21.90 7.17
CA TRP A 334 -5.76 23.12 7.76
C TRP A 334 -4.44 22.86 8.51
N ASN A 335 -3.60 23.89 8.60
CA ASN A 335 -2.43 23.89 9.47
C ASN A 335 -2.84 24.44 10.84
N ILE A 336 -2.99 23.55 11.82
CA ILE A 336 -3.46 23.89 13.16
C ILE A 336 -2.24 23.95 14.08
N ASP A 337 -1.96 25.12 14.63
CA ASP A 337 -1.04 25.29 15.76
C ASP A 337 -1.82 25.22 17.07
N VAL A 338 -1.27 24.56 18.08
CA VAL A 338 -1.91 24.37 19.38
C VAL A 338 -1.12 25.11 20.41
N LYS A 339 -1.78 26.02 21.14
CA LYS A 339 -1.18 26.81 22.22
C LYS A 339 -1.99 26.66 23.51
N THR A 340 -1.34 26.83 24.64
CA THR A 340 -2.02 26.96 25.92
C THR A 340 -2.54 28.40 26.09
N GLU A 341 -3.46 28.60 27.03
CA GLU A 341 -3.97 29.96 27.37
C GLU A 341 -2.84 30.88 27.83
N GLN A 342 -1.87 30.35 28.60
CA GLN A 342 -0.73 31.10 29.09
C GLN A 342 0.17 31.56 27.92
N GLN A 343 0.50 30.65 27.00
CA GLN A 343 1.28 30.96 25.80
C GLN A 343 0.57 31.97 24.91
N PHE A 344 -0.75 31.87 24.79
CA PHE A 344 -1.54 32.83 24.01
C PHE A 344 -1.54 34.22 24.66
N ALA A 345 -1.73 34.30 25.99
CA ALA A 345 -1.69 35.55 26.73
C ALA A 345 -0.29 36.22 26.66
N GLU A 346 0.77 35.44 26.70
CA GLU A 346 2.16 35.96 26.51
C GLU A 346 2.36 36.52 25.11
N MET A 347 1.78 35.90 24.07
CA MET A 347 1.81 36.42 22.70
C MET A 347 1.04 37.73 22.56
N ASP A 348 -0.15 37.82 23.16
CA ASP A 348 -0.95 39.05 23.15
C ASP A 348 -0.28 40.16 23.94
N LEU A 349 0.29 39.86 25.13
CA LEU A 349 1.06 40.81 25.90
C LEU A 349 2.30 41.31 25.15
N SER A 350 2.97 40.44 24.42
CA SER A 350 4.12 40.84 23.59
C SER A 350 3.68 41.74 22.43
N ALA A 351 2.52 41.46 21.81
CA ALA A 351 1.94 42.29 20.74
C ALA A 351 1.45 43.63 21.29
N GLU A 352 0.81 43.64 22.48
CA GLU A 352 0.41 44.89 23.16
C GLU A 352 1.61 45.70 23.63
N THR A 353 2.67 45.05 24.11
CA THR A 353 3.93 45.70 24.50
C THR A 353 4.61 46.30 23.27
N LYS A 354 4.65 45.60 22.16
CA LYS A 354 5.14 46.13 20.89
C LYS A 354 4.32 47.36 20.41
N ARG A 355 2.97 47.25 20.48
CA ARG A 355 2.08 48.38 20.17
C ARG A 355 2.25 49.56 21.13
N ALA A 356 2.43 49.31 22.43
CA ALA A 356 2.66 50.34 23.43
C ALA A 356 4.01 51.00 23.26
N VAL A 357 5.04 50.25 22.91
CA VAL A 357 6.38 50.77 22.60
C VAL A 357 6.34 51.62 21.31
N SER A 358 5.67 51.10 20.26
CA SER A 358 5.45 51.84 19.02
C SER A 358 4.62 53.12 19.26
N ALA A 359 3.60 53.08 20.14
CA ALA A 359 2.81 54.27 20.49
C ALA A 359 3.56 55.28 21.38
N LEU A 360 4.51 54.85 22.22
CA LEU A 360 5.28 55.70 23.12
C LEU A 360 6.49 56.35 22.43
N PHE A 361 7.09 55.63 21.48
CA PHE A 361 8.29 56.08 20.79
C PHE A 361 8.01 56.63 19.38
N GLY A 362 6.71 56.68 18.94
CA GLY A 362 6.30 56.95 17.57
C GLY A 362 6.70 55.78 16.69
N ASP A 363 5.92 55.48 15.69
CA ASP A 363 6.34 54.59 14.63
C ASP A 363 7.63 55.20 14.01
N ALA A 364 8.76 54.82 14.59
CA ALA A 364 9.92 54.69 13.78
C ALA A 364 9.60 53.46 12.92
N GLU A 365 8.84 53.67 11.82
CA GLU A 365 9.12 52.91 10.64
C GLU A 365 10.63 53.05 10.51
N GLU A 366 11.39 51.98 10.68
CA GLU A 366 12.71 51.87 10.12
C GLU A 366 12.49 52.02 8.63
N GLU A 367 12.34 53.31 8.15
CA GLU A 367 12.47 53.61 6.76
C GLU A 367 13.88 53.18 6.42
N GLU A 368 14.00 52.13 5.64
CA GLU A 368 15.26 51.75 5.03
C GLU A 368 15.75 52.97 4.26
N ILE A 369 16.70 53.69 4.85
CA ILE A 369 17.27 54.91 4.27
C ILE A 369 18.24 54.47 3.17
N GLU A 370 17.76 54.41 1.95
CA GLU A 370 18.56 54.00 0.78
C GLU A 370 19.47 55.12 0.27
N LYS A 371 19.08 56.39 0.48
CA LYS A 371 19.79 57.55 -0.11
C LYS A 371 20.58 58.35 0.92
N ILE A 372 21.75 58.79 0.54
CA ILE A 372 22.64 59.60 1.35
C ILE A 372 21.98 60.93 1.79
N SER A 373 21.04 61.47 0.98
CA SER A 373 20.29 62.69 1.31
C SER A 373 19.29 62.55 2.46
N GLU A 374 19.03 61.33 2.90
CA GLU A 374 18.05 61.02 3.94
C GLU A 374 18.75 60.67 5.27
N LEU A 375 20.11 60.56 5.27
CA LEU A 375 20.92 60.37 6.48
C LEU A 375 20.81 61.57 7.43
N PRO A 376 20.48 61.33 8.72
CA PRO A 376 20.47 62.43 9.70
C PRO A 376 21.87 62.96 9.92
N ASP A 377 21.95 64.23 10.18
CA ASP A 377 23.19 64.98 10.53
C ASP A 377 24.23 65.12 9.41
N ILE A 378 23.96 64.75 8.17
CA ILE A 378 24.88 64.96 7.05
C ILE A 378 24.71 66.42 6.49
N PRO A 379 25.78 67.22 6.37
CA PRO A 379 25.70 68.56 5.84
C PRO A 379 25.36 68.58 4.34
N GLU A 380 24.44 69.46 3.90
CA GLU A 380 23.99 69.59 2.49
C GLU A 380 25.13 69.77 1.49
N ASN A 381 26.20 70.50 1.87
CA ASN A 381 27.41 70.68 1.06
C ASN A 381 28.13 69.37 0.76
N ILE A 382 28.17 68.42 1.72
CA ILE A 382 28.77 67.09 1.54
C ILE A 382 27.90 66.22 0.63
N VAL A 383 26.58 66.28 0.77
CA VAL A 383 25.62 65.57 -0.12
C VAL A 383 25.79 66.04 -1.56
N GLU A 384 25.98 67.34 -1.80
CA GLU A 384 26.19 67.84 -3.17
C GLU A 384 27.53 67.38 -3.76
N ILE A 385 28.56 67.25 -2.95
CA ILE A 385 29.88 66.80 -3.40
C ILE A 385 29.86 65.29 -3.67
N LEU A 386 29.17 64.49 -2.86
CA LEU A 386 29.01 63.04 -3.08
C LEU A 386 28.18 62.76 -4.36
N LYS A 387 27.11 63.52 -4.59
CA LYS A 387 26.34 63.46 -5.84
C LYS A 387 27.13 63.80 -7.09
N LYS A 388 28.07 64.79 -7.01
CA LYS A 388 28.97 65.13 -8.12
C LYS A 388 29.97 64.02 -8.42
N ASN A 389 30.27 63.18 -7.46
CA ASN A 389 31.14 62.03 -7.60
C ASN A 389 30.33 60.72 -7.93
N ASN A 390 29.05 60.83 -8.30
CA ASN A 390 28.12 59.73 -8.63
C ASN A 390 27.86 58.74 -7.46
N ILE A 391 27.94 59.21 -6.23
CA ILE A 391 27.62 58.41 -5.02
C ILE A 391 26.31 58.97 -4.46
N GLU A 392 25.20 58.26 -4.72
CA GLU A 392 23.84 58.67 -4.31
C GLU A 392 23.23 57.71 -3.29
N MET A 393 23.65 56.44 -3.30
CA MET A 393 23.15 55.40 -2.39
C MET A 393 24.09 55.22 -1.19
N ILE A 394 23.53 54.79 -0.07
CA ILE A 394 24.32 54.53 1.17
C ILE A 394 25.21 53.30 0.97
N GLU A 395 24.78 52.29 0.24
CA GLU A 395 25.55 51.10 -0.09
C GLU A 395 26.85 51.42 -0.81
N ASP A 396 26.80 52.37 -1.78
CA ASP A 396 28.00 52.84 -2.49
C ASP A 396 28.96 53.56 -1.57
N LEU A 397 28.45 54.30 -0.58
CA LEU A 397 29.26 55.04 0.38
C LEU A 397 29.87 54.13 1.44
N VAL A 398 29.17 53.09 1.90
CA VAL A 398 29.64 52.10 2.86
C VAL A 398 30.74 51.22 2.27
N SER A 399 30.67 50.96 0.96
CA SER A 399 31.66 50.15 0.24
C SER A 399 33.04 50.83 0.10
N LEU A 400 33.11 52.16 0.33
CA LEU A 400 34.35 52.93 0.20
C LEU A 400 35.12 52.98 1.53
N SER A 401 36.42 52.79 1.46
CA SER A 401 37.32 53.01 2.63
C SER A 401 37.50 54.49 2.97
N LYS A 402 37.87 54.77 4.23
CA LYS A 402 38.13 56.17 4.67
C LYS A 402 39.15 56.90 3.81
N GLU A 403 40.12 56.20 3.24
CA GLU A 403 41.17 56.74 2.38
C GLU A 403 40.60 57.07 0.97
N GLU A 404 39.64 56.29 0.47
CA GLU A 404 38.97 56.53 -0.78
C GLU A 404 37.97 57.68 -0.69
N ILE A 405 37.24 57.80 0.45
CA ILE A 405 36.35 58.95 0.72
C ILE A 405 37.16 60.27 0.79
N ALA A 406 38.32 60.28 1.45
CA ALA A 406 39.18 61.44 1.50
C ALA A 406 39.87 61.79 0.17
N GLY A 407 39.89 60.82 -0.80
CA GLY A 407 40.42 61.00 -2.15
C GLY A 407 39.43 61.61 -3.14
N LEU A 408 38.15 61.78 -2.76
CA LEU A 408 37.12 62.36 -3.64
C LEU A 408 37.31 63.86 -3.88
N GLU A 409 37.11 64.34 -5.10
CA GLU A 409 37.28 65.78 -5.43
C GLU A 409 36.30 66.62 -4.60
N GLY A 410 36.85 67.39 -3.67
CA GLY A 410 36.12 68.34 -2.84
C GLY A 410 35.83 67.92 -1.42
N ILE A 411 36.26 66.74 -0.97
CA ILE A 411 36.15 66.22 0.41
C ILE A 411 37.52 66.33 1.08
N GLY A 412 37.59 66.94 2.27
CA GLY A 412 38.79 67.03 3.10
C GLY A 412 38.89 65.88 4.12
N GLU A 413 40.06 65.72 4.76
CA GLU A 413 40.24 64.68 5.81
C GLU A 413 39.27 64.85 7.00
N GLU A 414 38.85 66.11 7.30
CA GLU A 414 37.87 66.40 8.36
C GLU A 414 36.46 65.97 7.94
N ASP A 415 36.08 66.18 6.67
CA ASP A 415 34.78 65.79 6.12
C ASP A 415 34.68 64.25 5.98
N ALA A 416 35.72 63.57 5.56
CA ALA A 416 35.81 62.12 5.51
C ALA A 416 35.65 61.47 6.87
N ALA A 417 36.26 62.04 7.92
CA ALA A 417 36.10 61.59 9.29
C ALA A 417 34.66 61.75 9.82
N LEU A 418 34.01 62.85 9.41
CA LEU A 418 32.61 63.13 9.78
C LEU A 418 31.65 62.16 9.10
N ILE A 419 31.85 61.88 7.81
CA ILE A 419 31.06 60.91 7.05
C ILE A 419 31.20 59.51 7.68
N SER A 420 32.43 59.05 7.98
CA SER A 420 32.65 57.76 8.62
C SER A 420 31.94 57.64 9.97
N LYS A 421 31.96 58.72 10.75
CA LYS A 421 31.28 58.73 12.06
C LYS A 421 29.76 58.68 11.93
N ILE A 422 29.17 59.37 10.93
CA ILE A 422 27.75 59.32 10.67
C ILE A 422 27.32 57.94 10.22
N ILE A 423 28.12 57.26 9.38
CA ILE A 423 27.90 55.88 8.98
C ILE A 423 27.94 54.94 10.18
N ASP A 424 29.02 55.02 11.01
CA ASP A 424 29.18 54.15 12.18
C ASP A 424 28.05 54.35 13.23
N GLU A 425 27.42 55.54 13.29
CA GLU A 425 26.36 55.86 14.25
C GLU A 425 24.93 55.53 13.72
N ASN A 426 24.70 55.47 12.39
CA ASN A 426 23.36 55.36 11.80
C ASN A 426 23.17 54.19 10.86
N VAL A 427 24.20 53.40 10.53
CA VAL A 427 24.11 52.27 9.59
C VAL A 427 24.60 51.00 10.28
N GLU A 428 23.67 50.04 10.45
CA GLU A 428 24.04 48.66 10.85
C GLU A 428 24.35 47.85 9.59
N ILE A 429 25.60 47.42 9.44
CA ILE A 429 26.02 46.54 8.34
C ILE A 429 25.61 45.10 8.69
N VAL A 430 24.55 44.62 8.05
CA VAL A 430 24.18 43.20 8.12
C VAL A 430 24.92 42.46 7.00
N GLU A 431 25.97 41.72 7.35
CA GLU A 431 26.61 40.81 6.40
C GLU A 431 25.63 39.67 6.10
N GLU A 432 24.96 39.69 4.93
CA GLU A 432 24.30 38.51 4.40
C GLU A 432 25.37 37.48 4.02
N GLU A 433 25.49 36.41 4.79
CA GLU A 433 26.22 35.21 4.36
C GLU A 433 25.50 34.66 3.12
N GLU A 434 26.00 34.98 1.91
CA GLU A 434 25.60 34.29 0.67
C GLU A 434 25.89 32.78 0.85
N GLU A 435 24.83 31.99 1.09
CA GLU A 435 24.88 30.55 0.86
C GLU A 435 25.17 30.34 -0.64
N VAL A 436 26.42 30.01 -0.92
CA VAL A 436 26.85 29.57 -2.26
C VAL A 436 26.14 28.27 -2.58
N ILE A 437 25.01 28.35 -3.25
CA ILE A 437 24.38 27.23 -3.91
C ILE A 437 25.27 26.87 -5.10
N GLU A 438 26.07 25.83 -4.94
CA GLU A 438 26.87 25.21 -5.98
C GLU A 438 25.92 24.59 -7.02
N GLU A 439 25.64 25.34 -8.07
CA GLU A 439 24.94 24.82 -9.27
C GLU A 439 25.86 23.82 -9.97
N ALA A 440 25.48 22.54 -9.94
CA ALA A 440 26.07 21.53 -10.81
C ALA A 440 25.69 21.79 -12.28
N PRO A 441 26.65 21.75 -13.22
CA PRO A 441 26.37 22.10 -14.60
C PRO A 441 25.53 21.05 -15.33
N ALA A 442 24.50 21.54 -16.00
CA ALA A 442 23.64 20.78 -16.90
C ALA A 442 24.42 20.19 -18.07
N GLU A 443 24.51 18.88 -18.13
CA GLU A 443 25.07 18.14 -19.25
C GLU A 443 24.00 17.81 -20.30
N LYS A 444 24.27 18.29 -21.50
CA LYS A 444 23.44 18.13 -22.70
C LYS A 444 23.37 16.68 -23.15
N ALA A 445 22.18 16.28 -23.56
CA ALA A 445 21.86 15.06 -24.27
C ALA A 445 22.67 14.86 -25.57
N ALA A 446 23.23 13.67 -25.77
CA ALA A 446 23.45 13.04 -27.08
C ALA A 446 23.48 11.51 -26.95
N ALA A 447 22.66 10.87 -27.77
CA ALA A 447 22.52 9.42 -27.94
C ALA A 447 23.60 8.88 -28.92
N PRO A 448 23.56 7.58 -29.40
CA PRO A 448 24.04 6.38 -28.71
C PRO A 448 25.10 5.57 -29.52
N THR A 449 25.58 4.46 -28.88
CA THR A 449 26.21 3.23 -29.42
C THR A 449 27.72 3.23 -29.74
N PRO A 450 28.40 2.02 -29.85
CA PRO A 450 28.11 0.68 -29.28
C PRO A 450 29.27 0.00 -28.52
N ALA A 451 28.93 -1.13 -27.88
CA ALA A 451 29.71 -2.30 -27.44
C ALA A 451 31.22 -2.41 -27.64
N VAL A 452 31.94 -2.86 -26.60
CA VAL A 452 32.98 -3.93 -26.66
C VAL A 452 33.14 -4.58 -25.28
N GLN A 453 33.32 -5.88 -25.31
CA GLN A 453 33.55 -6.89 -24.29
C GLN A 453 34.84 -6.70 -23.49
N GLU A 454 34.89 -7.50 -22.44
CA GLU A 454 36.02 -8.14 -21.76
C GLU A 454 36.40 -7.65 -20.36
N ALA A 455 36.30 -8.56 -19.50
CA ALA A 455 37.23 -9.34 -18.70
C ALA A 455 37.01 -9.21 -17.18
N ALA A 456 36.71 -10.37 -16.57
CA ALA A 456 36.94 -10.66 -15.18
C ALA A 456 38.43 -10.79 -14.87
N PRO A 457 38.86 -10.57 -13.62
CA PRO A 457 39.51 -11.68 -12.94
C PRO A 457 39.15 -11.88 -11.46
N ALA A 458 38.94 -13.14 -11.16
CA ALA A 458 39.67 -13.97 -10.19
C ALA A 458 39.55 -13.73 -8.70
N VAL A 459 39.03 -14.78 -8.08
CA VAL A 459 39.01 -15.16 -6.66
C VAL A 459 40.46 -15.37 -6.14
N PRO A 460 40.65 -15.27 -4.80
CA PRO A 460 41.20 -16.46 -4.16
C PRO A 460 40.45 -16.90 -2.88
N ASP A 461 40.19 -18.10 -2.91
CA ASP A 461 40.15 -19.27 -2.06
C ASP A 461 40.88 -19.12 -0.70
N THR A 462 40.21 -19.50 0.38
CA THR A 462 40.80 -20.27 1.49
C THR A 462 39.69 -20.86 2.35
N ALA A 463 39.57 -22.18 2.24
CA ALA A 463 39.01 -23.02 3.30
C ALA A 463 40.10 -23.33 4.35
N PRO A 464 39.72 -23.83 5.54
CA PRO A 464 40.14 -25.18 5.85
C PRO A 464 39.04 -26.09 6.40
N GLU A 465 39.17 -27.31 5.94
CA GLU A 465 38.56 -28.56 6.45
C GLU A 465 38.88 -28.78 7.92
N VAL A 466 38.04 -29.57 8.61
CA VAL A 466 38.38 -30.84 9.27
C VAL A 466 37.10 -31.60 9.65
N SER A 467 36.95 -32.76 9.04
CA SER A 467 36.68 -34.14 9.53
C SER A 467 35.60 -34.31 10.59
N GLY A 468 34.59 -35.08 10.40
CA GLY A 468 34.56 -36.48 10.05
C GLY A 468 33.95 -37.27 11.17
N THR A 469 32.85 -37.95 10.99
CA THR A 469 32.70 -39.36 11.31
C THR A 469 31.23 -39.81 11.13
N THR A 470 31.05 -40.72 10.23
CA THR A 470 29.94 -41.63 10.02
C THR A 470 29.66 -42.51 11.24
N VAL A 471 28.38 -42.85 11.50
CA VAL A 471 27.97 -44.24 11.76
C VAL A 471 26.49 -44.40 11.37
N GLU A 472 26.28 -45.36 10.52
CA GLU A 472 25.02 -46.01 10.16
C GLU A 472 24.44 -46.80 11.35
N GLY A 473 23.15 -47.07 11.30
CA GLY A 473 22.50 -48.04 12.18
C GLY A 473 21.00 -48.05 11.97
N GLU A 474 20.54 -48.93 11.08
CA GLU A 474 19.16 -49.42 10.97
C GLU A 474 18.75 -50.09 12.29
N GLU A 475 17.47 -50.09 12.67
CA GLU A 475 16.61 -51.27 12.76
C GLU A 475 15.26 -50.98 13.43
N GLU A 476 14.28 -51.62 12.88
CA GLU A 476 12.89 -51.84 13.24
C GLU A 476 12.65 -52.16 14.74
N ALA A 477 11.47 -51.82 15.29
CA ALA A 477 10.42 -52.78 15.56
C ALA A 477 9.41 -52.33 16.63
N VAL A 478 8.14 -52.57 16.33
CA VAL A 478 7.07 -53.15 17.14
C VAL A 478 6.56 -52.40 18.38
N GLY A 479 5.27 -52.16 18.29
CA GLY A 479 4.37 -51.56 19.24
C GLY A 479 4.27 -52.27 20.58
N GLN A 480 3.80 -51.45 21.52
CA GLN A 480 2.95 -51.92 22.63
C GLN A 480 2.13 -50.76 23.14
N GLU A 481 0.85 -51.00 23.24
CA GLU A 481 -0.13 -50.24 23.99
C GLU A 481 0.29 -50.19 25.46
N GLU A 482 0.32 -49.00 26.06
CA GLU A 482 0.18 -48.83 27.51
C GLU A 482 -0.74 -47.68 27.83
N GLU A 483 -1.62 -47.99 28.73
CA GLU A 483 -2.69 -47.19 29.33
C GLU A 483 -2.17 -45.95 30.07
N GLY A 484 -2.98 -44.87 30.00
CA GLY A 484 -3.27 -43.93 31.11
C GLY A 484 -2.05 -43.31 31.82
N ALA A 485 -1.65 -42.14 31.38
CA ALA A 485 -0.98 -41.17 32.26
C ALA A 485 -1.83 -39.88 32.25
N ASP A 486 -2.23 -39.47 33.43
CA ASP A 486 -2.89 -38.22 33.70
C ASP A 486 -2.15 -37.08 33.00
N GLU A 487 -2.84 -36.32 32.14
CA GLU A 487 -2.32 -35.07 31.58
C GLU A 487 -2.17 -34.09 32.76
N GLU A 488 -0.97 -33.94 33.31
CA GLU A 488 -0.64 -32.88 34.26
C GLU A 488 -0.85 -31.55 33.55
N GLU A 489 -1.87 -30.80 33.97
CA GLU A 489 -2.14 -29.44 33.48
C GLU A 489 -0.96 -28.53 33.81
N THR A 490 -0.28 -28.04 32.78
CA THR A 490 0.84 -27.11 32.92
C THR A 490 0.36 -25.69 32.71
N TYR A 491 0.63 -24.82 33.69
CA TYR A 491 0.31 -23.38 33.67
C TYR A 491 1.58 -22.57 33.40
N GLU A 492 1.42 -21.32 33.01
CA GLU A 492 2.56 -20.39 32.83
C GLU A 492 2.67 -19.44 34.03
N CYS A 493 3.87 -19.26 34.54
CA CYS A 493 4.14 -18.30 35.62
C CYS A 493 3.82 -16.87 35.18
N PRO A 494 2.98 -16.11 35.91
CA PRO A 494 2.55 -14.78 35.53
C PRO A 494 3.67 -13.73 35.46
N GLU A 495 4.81 -13.98 36.14
CA GLU A 495 5.93 -13.03 36.17
C GLU A 495 7.00 -13.31 35.10
N CYS A 496 7.24 -14.56 34.73
CA CYS A 496 8.35 -14.91 33.84
C CYS A 496 8.01 -15.87 32.70
N GLY A 497 6.74 -16.35 32.59
CA GLY A 497 6.30 -17.24 31.51
C GLY A 497 6.88 -18.66 31.55
N ALA A 498 7.52 -19.09 32.66
CA ALA A 498 8.01 -20.45 32.78
C ALA A 498 6.87 -21.42 33.10
N GLY A 499 6.91 -22.62 32.53
CA GLY A 499 5.93 -23.68 32.82
C GLY A 499 5.96 -24.08 34.29
N ILE A 500 4.79 -24.12 34.92
CA ILE A 500 4.57 -24.50 36.32
C ILE A 500 3.42 -25.52 36.41
N THR A 501 3.46 -26.37 37.41
CA THR A 501 2.39 -27.34 37.70
C THR A 501 1.65 -26.96 38.97
N THR A 502 0.46 -27.49 39.19
CA THR A 502 -0.41 -27.12 40.32
C THR A 502 0.20 -27.46 41.69
N ASP A 503 1.15 -28.36 41.78
CA ASP A 503 1.85 -28.78 43.01
C ASP A 503 3.01 -27.84 43.37
N MET A 504 3.36 -26.86 42.54
CA MET A 504 4.45 -25.93 42.81
C MET A 504 3.98 -24.76 43.70
N THR A 505 4.65 -24.55 44.81
CA THR A 505 4.42 -23.44 45.72
C THR A 505 5.24 -22.18 45.36
N ALA A 506 6.23 -22.31 44.48
CA ALA A 506 7.04 -21.21 43.97
C ALA A 506 7.59 -21.53 42.58
N CYS A 507 7.69 -20.53 41.73
CA CYS A 507 8.21 -20.64 40.38
C CYS A 507 9.71 -20.98 40.41
N PRO A 508 10.17 -22.06 39.73
CA PRO A 508 11.59 -22.48 39.74
C PRO A 508 12.50 -21.49 39.01
N ASN A 509 11.95 -20.62 38.14
CA ASN A 509 12.75 -19.69 37.36
C ASN A 509 12.90 -18.31 38.01
N CYS A 510 11.84 -17.75 38.60
CA CYS A 510 11.86 -16.39 39.18
C CYS A 510 11.64 -16.36 40.70
N GLY A 511 11.31 -17.47 41.35
CA GLY A 511 11.13 -17.60 42.80
C GLY A 511 9.84 -16.96 43.35
N VAL A 512 8.91 -16.53 42.50
CA VAL A 512 7.61 -15.99 42.92
C VAL A 512 6.77 -17.10 43.55
N GLY A 513 6.13 -16.80 44.68
CA GLY A 513 5.19 -17.70 45.34
C GLY A 513 3.92 -17.88 44.50
N LEU A 514 3.48 -19.15 44.36
CA LEU A 514 2.30 -19.52 43.57
C LEU A 514 1.21 -20.01 44.52
N SER A 515 -0.01 -19.59 44.27
CA SER A 515 -1.23 -20.13 44.92
C SER A 515 -2.25 -20.43 43.85
N PHE A 516 -2.71 -21.67 43.80
CA PHE A 516 -3.78 -22.12 42.92
C PHE A 516 -5.05 -22.21 43.77
N GLU A 517 -6.11 -21.53 43.32
CA GLU A 517 -7.45 -21.66 43.97
C GLU A 517 -8.17 -22.80 43.27
N GLU A 518 -8.56 -23.80 44.02
CA GLU A 518 -9.42 -24.88 43.53
C GLU A 518 -10.84 -24.30 43.36
N GLU A 519 -11.34 -24.18 42.15
CA GLU A 519 -12.74 -23.90 41.88
C GLU A 519 -13.56 -25.16 42.27
N GLU A 520 -14.25 -25.10 43.40
CA GLU A 520 -15.28 -26.06 43.72
C GLU A 520 -16.44 -25.92 42.72
N GLU A 521 -16.58 -26.88 41.80
CA GLU A 521 -17.78 -26.98 40.97
C GLU A 521 -19.02 -27.24 41.83
N GLU A 522 -19.98 -26.28 41.84
CA GLU A 522 -21.38 -26.51 42.29
C GLU A 522 -22.25 -27.00 41.12
#